data_b365638f0ea1be9102fd79338f65528a
#
_entry.id   b365638f0ea1be9102fd79338f65528a
#
_cell.length_a   1.000
_cell.length_b   1.000
_cell.length_c   1.000
_cell.angle_alpha   90.00
_cell.angle_beta   90.00
_cell.angle_gamma   90.00
#
_symmetry.space_group_name_H-M   'P 1'
#
loop_
_entity.id
_entity.type
_entity.pdbx_description
1 polymer ?
#
loop_
_entity_poly.entity_id
_entity_poly.type
_entity_poly.pdbx_seq_one_letter_code
_entity_poly.pdbx_strand_id
1 'polypeptide(L)'
;MIPVITLLYNGIARLVNTGAGMENLFMAFMYYGTGLLFMVIGNYLPKVKQNNTIGIRVIWTLQDEENWNATHRFSGKLWMASGILCMLCGLFEESMAALVLYIVSIMAAAIISILYSYLFYKKKIATGEKLKIQYNKKTIGVSGIITILTIIFGIWTLFLGSIEIRFEDKDFTIEAQGWSDYTVDYAQIDSISYEENSSQNRNDYRTNGLGNLRYAMGNFRNDVYGDYIRY
;
A
#
# COMPACT_ATOMS: atom_id res chain seq x y z
N MET A 1 -13.94 5.12 -21.77
CA MET A 1 -13.51 3.71 -21.89
C MET A 1 -12.13 3.56 -22.54
N ILE A 2 -11.84 4.24 -23.64
CA ILE A 2 -10.54 4.14 -24.37
C ILE A 2 -9.32 4.37 -23.47
N PRO A 3 -9.24 5.42 -22.61
CA PRO A 3 -8.05 5.65 -21.77
C PRO A 3 -7.75 4.53 -20.77
N VAL A 4 -8.79 3.91 -20.20
CA VAL A 4 -8.62 2.81 -19.24
C VAL A 4 -8.10 1.55 -19.93
N ILE A 5 -8.61 1.24 -21.11
CA ILE A 5 -8.13 0.13 -21.94
C ILE A 5 -6.66 0.35 -22.31
N THR A 6 -6.28 1.57 -22.67
CA THR A 6 -4.91 1.93 -22.99
C THR A 6 -3.98 1.77 -21.77
N LEU A 7 -4.42 2.18 -20.57
CA LEU A 7 -3.67 1.98 -19.33
C LEU A 7 -3.49 0.50 -18.98
N LEU A 8 -4.53 -0.30 -19.11
CA LEU A 8 -4.47 -1.75 -18.90
C LEU A 8 -3.54 -2.41 -19.93
N TYR A 9 -3.64 -2.01 -21.20
CA TYR A 9 -2.77 -2.53 -22.26
C TYR A 9 -1.30 -2.21 -21.97
N ASN A 10 -0.98 -0.98 -21.58
CA ASN A 10 0.40 -0.60 -21.21
C ASN A 10 0.90 -1.38 -19.99
N GLY A 11 0.05 -1.61 -18.99
CA GLY A 11 0.38 -2.46 -17.84
C GLY A 11 0.69 -3.90 -18.27
N ILE A 12 -0.16 -4.49 -19.09
CA ILE A 12 0.03 -5.85 -19.61
C ILE A 12 1.26 -5.93 -20.53
N ALA A 13 1.45 -4.95 -21.43
CA ALA A 13 2.58 -4.91 -22.35
C ALA A 13 3.93 -4.82 -21.61
N ARG A 14 4.00 -4.05 -20.52
CA ARG A 14 5.17 -4.02 -19.64
C ARG A 14 5.43 -5.38 -19.00
N LEU A 15 4.41 -6.05 -18.47
CA LEU A 15 4.55 -7.39 -17.90
C LEU A 15 5.09 -8.42 -18.90
N VAL A 16 4.67 -8.32 -20.17
CA VAL A 16 5.08 -9.27 -21.22
C VAL A 16 6.48 -8.96 -21.77
N ASN A 17 6.82 -7.68 -21.97
CA ASN A 17 8.06 -7.27 -22.64
C ASN A 17 9.30 -7.25 -21.73
N THR A 18 9.14 -7.19 -20.42
CA THR A 18 10.27 -7.05 -19.49
C THR A 18 10.90 -8.39 -19.09
N GLY A 19 10.39 -9.54 -19.55
CA GLY A 19 10.82 -10.84 -18.99
C GLY A 19 10.66 -10.84 -17.47
N ALA A 20 9.57 -10.26 -17.02
CA ALA A 20 9.36 -9.73 -15.69
C ALA A 20 9.64 -10.77 -14.61
N GLY A 21 10.62 -10.49 -13.78
CA GLY A 21 10.79 -11.13 -12.51
C GLY A 21 9.53 -10.96 -11.64
N MET A 22 9.39 -11.79 -10.61
CA MET A 22 8.24 -11.80 -9.69
C MET A 22 7.92 -10.40 -9.12
N GLU A 23 8.93 -9.55 -8.96
CA GLU A 23 8.78 -8.18 -8.41
C GLU A 23 8.00 -7.25 -9.33
N ASN A 24 8.30 -7.24 -10.62
CA ASN A 24 7.60 -6.41 -11.59
C ASN A 24 6.13 -6.84 -11.73
N LEU A 25 5.87 -8.15 -11.63
CA LEU A 25 4.52 -8.69 -11.59
C LEU A 25 3.76 -8.22 -10.34
N PHE A 26 4.41 -8.23 -9.18
CA PHE A 26 3.84 -7.75 -7.93
C PHE A 26 3.54 -6.24 -7.97
N MET A 27 4.49 -5.41 -8.43
CA MET A 27 4.29 -3.96 -8.54
C MET A 27 3.18 -3.61 -9.52
N ALA A 28 3.15 -4.26 -10.68
CA ALA A 28 2.07 -4.07 -11.64
C ALA A 28 0.71 -4.46 -11.05
N PHE A 29 0.62 -5.57 -10.32
CA PHE A 29 -0.61 -5.97 -9.62
C PHE A 29 -1.02 -4.93 -8.58
N MET A 30 -0.08 -4.38 -7.82
CA MET A 30 -0.35 -3.33 -6.84
C MET A 30 -0.97 -2.10 -7.50
N TYR A 31 -0.38 -1.53 -8.52
CA TYR A 31 -0.88 -0.32 -9.16
C TYR A 31 -2.13 -0.55 -10.03
N TYR A 32 -2.06 -1.50 -10.95
CA TYR A 32 -3.13 -1.73 -11.93
C TYR A 32 -4.27 -2.56 -11.33
N GLY A 33 -3.98 -3.58 -10.54
CA GLY A 33 -4.98 -4.42 -9.88
C GLY A 33 -5.79 -3.63 -8.85
N THR A 34 -5.13 -2.86 -7.99
CA THR A 34 -5.80 -1.98 -7.04
C THR A 34 -6.60 -0.89 -7.74
N GLY A 35 -6.03 -0.28 -8.79
CA GLY A 35 -6.71 0.74 -9.58
C GLY A 35 -7.99 0.21 -10.22
N LEU A 36 -7.94 -0.97 -10.85
CA LEU A 36 -9.10 -1.65 -11.42
C LEU A 36 -10.14 -1.98 -10.34
N LEU A 37 -9.71 -2.54 -9.21
CA LEU A 37 -10.58 -2.84 -8.07
C LEU A 37 -11.32 -1.59 -7.58
N PHE A 38 -10.63 -0.45 -7.45
CA PHE A 38 -11.22 0.79 -7.01
C PHE A 38 -12.22 1.35 -8.03
N MET A 39 -11.95 1.20 -9.31
CA MET A 39 -12.91 1.58 -10.36
C MET A 39 -14.18 0.70 -10.30
N VAL A 40 -14.02 -0.60 -10.11
CA VAL A 40 -15.17 -1.52 -9.95
C VAL A 40 -15.98 -1.16 -8.72
N ILE A 41 -15.34 -0.99 -7.56
CA ILE A 41 -16.00 -0.58 -6.31
C ILE A 41 -16.68 0.78 -6.51
N GLY A 42 -15.99 1.77 -7.07
CA GLY A 42 -16.51 3.10 -7.31
C GLY A 42 -17.76 3.13 -8.20
N ASN A 43 -17.77 2.31 -9.25
CA ASN A 43 -18.94 2.14 -10.13
C ASN A 43 -20.11 1.43 -9.43
N TYR A 44 -19.81 0.58 -8.46
CA TYR A 44 -20.83 -0.21 -7.76
C TYR A 44 -21.41 0.52 -6.56
N LEU A 45 -20.62 1.31 -5.84
CA LEU A 45 -21.04 2.03 -4.62
C LEU A 45 -22.37 2.77 -4.75
N PRO A 46 -22.65 3.57 -5.82
CA PRO A 46 -23.92 4.30 -5.96
C PRO A 46 -25.15 3.39 -6.08
N LYS A 47 -24.96 2.12 -6.38
CA LYS A 47 -26.04 1.13 -6.61
C LYS A 47 -26.34 0.31 -5.36
N VAL A 48 -25.46 0.39 -4.35
CA VAL A 48 -25.60 -0.39 -3.11
C VAL A 48 -26.66 0.24 -2.23
N LYS A 49 -27.75 -0.47 -2.02
CA LYS A 49 -28.77 -0.11 -1.02
C LYS A 49 -28.20 -0.25 0.39
N GLN A 50 -28.78 0.50 1.33
CA GLN A 50 -28.38 0.47 2.74
C GLN A 50 -28.41 -0.98 3.28
N ASN A 51 -27.30 -1.43 3.81
CA ASN A 51 -27.12 -2.78 4.35
C ASN A 51 -25.96 -2.85 5.35
N ASN A 52 -25.84 -3.99 6.04
CA ASN A 52 -24.82 -4.23 7.06
C ASN A 52 -23.56 -4.97 6.53
N THR A 53 -23.41 -5.15 5.23
CA THR A 53 -22.32 -5.98 4.67
C THR A 53 -21.35 -5.18 3.82
N ILE A 54 -21.83 -4.40 2.85
CA ILE A 54 -21.01 -3.71 1.84
C ILE A 54 -21.31 -2.23 1.83
N GLY A 55 -20.26 -1.39 1.74
CA GLY A 55 -20.36 0.06 1.61
C GLY A 55 -19.63 0.84 2.70
N ILE A 56 -19.80 2.16 2.71
CA ILE A 56 -19.24 3.06 3.72
C ILE A 56 -20.15 3.03 4.95
N ARG A 57 -19.80 2.16 5.90
CA ARG A 57 -20.61 1.75 7.03
C ARG A 57 -20.19 2.48 8.29
N VAL A 58 -20.47 3.75 8.33
CA VAL A 58 -20.35 4.55 9.56
C VAL A 58 -21.72 4.69 10.23
N ILE A 59 -21.74 5.04 11.51
CA ILE A 59 -22.96 5.02 12.32
C ILE A 59 -24.09 5.84 11.67
N TRP A 60 -23.77 7.01 11.18
CA TRP A 60 -24.75 7.93 10.59
C TRP A 60 -25.20 7.51 9.17
N THR A 61 -24.43 6.77 8.40
CA THR A 61 -24.91 6.19 7.14
C THR A 61 -25.80 4.99 7.36
N LEU A 62 -25.51 4.16 8.38
CA LEU A 62 -26.32 2.99 8.72
C LEU A 62 -27.69 3.33 9.30
N GLN A 63 -27.88 4.54 9.81
CA GLN A 63 -29.12 4.97 10.46
C GLN A 63 -29.90 6.01 9.65
N ASP A 64 -29.36 6.48 8.54
CA ASP A 64 -29.96 7.45 7.65
C ASP A 64 -29.75 7.05 6.19
N GLU A 65 -30.82 6.60 5.54
CA GLU A 65 -30.81 6.15 4.16
C GLU A 65 -30.46 7.30 3.19
N GLU A 66 -30.83 8.52 3.49
CA GLU A 66 -30.49 9.68 2.66
C GLU A 66 -28.99 9.97 2.71
N ASN A 67 -28.39 9.93 3.92
CA ASN A 67 -26.95 10.03 4.09
C ASN A 67 -26.22 8.88 3.39
N TRP A 68 -26.72 7.64 3.53
CA TRP A 68 -26.21 6.48 2.80
C TRP A 68 -26.14 6.76 1.30
N ASN A 69 -27.27 7.12 0.70
CA ASN A 69 -27.37 7.35 -0.73
C ASN A 69 -26.49 8.50 -1.21
N ALA A 70 -26.48 9.63 -0.48
CA ALA A 70 -25.63 10.78 -0.80
C ALA A 70 -24.15 10.43 -0.72
N THR A 71 -23.72 9.76 0.38
CA THR A 71 -22.34 9.34 0.59
C THR A 71 -21.88 8.39 -0.49
N HIS A 72 -22.66 7.36 -0.81
CA HIS A 72 -22.26 6.36 -1.81
C HIS A 72 -22.22 6.92 -3.24
N ARG A 73 -23.09 7.88 -3.60
CA ARG A 73 -23.01 8.57 -4.90
C ARG A 73 -21.75 9.44 -5.01
N PHE A 74 -21.42 10.17 -3.96
CA PHE A 74 -20.21 11.00 -3.92
C PHE A 74 -18.96 10.13 -3.95
N SER A 75 -18.89 9.18 -3.05
CA SER A 75 -17.73 8.30 -2.89
C SER A 75 -17.49 7.44 -4.12
N GLY A 76 -18.54 7.00 -4.81
CA GLY A 76 -18.39 6.24 -6.05
C GLY A 76 -17.56 6.99 -7.10
N LYS A 77 -17.79 8.29 -7.28
CA LYS A 77 -16.99 9.13 -8.18
C LYS A 77 -15.55 9.28 -7.70
N LEU A 78 -15.38 9.48 -6.39
CA LEU A 78 -14.07 9.66 -5.77
C LEU A 78 -13.21 8.39 -5.88
N TRP A 79 -13.79 7.22 -5.62
CA TRP A 79 -13.11 5.93 -5.74
C TRP A 79 -12.75 5.60 -7.19
N MET A 80 -13.61 5.93 -8.16
CA MET A 80 -13.27 5.80 -9.57
C MET A 80 -12.08 6.70 -9.96
N ALA A 81 -12.08 7.96 -9.53
CA ALA A 81 -10.97 8.87 -9.78
C ALA A 81 -9.67 8.40 -9.13
N SER A 82 -9.73 7.91 -7.87
CA SER A 82 -8.59 7.32 -7.18
C SER A 82 -8.07 6.07 -7.90
N GLY A 83 -8.97 5.21 -8.40
CA GLY A 83 -8.57 4.03 -9.19
C GLY A 83 -7.82 4.39 -10.47
N ILE A 84 -8.28 5.40 -11.20
CA ILE A 84 -7.56 5.91 -12.39
C ILE A 84 -6.19 6.46 -11.98
N LEU A 85 -6.12 7.24 -10.90
CA LEU A 85 -4.87 7.81 -10.41
C LEU A 85 -3.87 6.71 -9.98
N CYS A 86 -4.34 5.65 -9.31
CA CYS A 86 -3.51 4.49 -9.00
C CYS A 86 -2.90 3.85 -10.25
N MET A 87 -3.69 3.68 -11.32
CA MET A 87 -3.20 3.13 -12.58
C MET A 87 -2.19 4.07 -13.28
N LEU A 88 -2.40 5.39 -13.19
CA LEU A 88 -1.45 6.38 -13.72
C LEU A 88 -0.13 6.35 -12.96
N CYS A 89 -0.15 6.15 -11.64
CA CYS A 89 1.07 5.96 -10.84
C CYS A 89 1.88 4.75 -11.32
N GLY A 90 1.23 3.68 -11.77
CA GLY A 90 1.91 2.51 -12.33
C GLY A 90 2.68 2.76 -13.64
N LEU A 91 2.51 3.91 -14.30
CA LEU A 91 3.36 4.31 -15.43
C LEU A 91 4.75 4.80 -14.97
N PHE A 92 4.88 5.14 -13.69
CA PHE A 92 6.07 5.69 -13.04
C PHE A 92 6.46 4.86 -11.81
N GLU A 93 6.36 3.54 -11.91
CA GLU A 93 6.49 2.60 -10.79
C GLU A 93 7.81 2.69 -10.02
N GLU A 94 8.90 3.09 -10.66
CA GLU A 94 10.21 3.30 -10.02
C GLU A 94 10.29 4.63 -9.24
N SER A 95 9.31 5.52 -9.41
CA SER A 95 9.31 6.84 -8.77
C SER A 95 8.76 6.78 -7.36
N MET A 96 9.55 7.19 -6.38
CA MET A 96 9.10 7.36 -4.99
C MET A 96 7.90 8.32 -4.90
N ALA A 97 7.86 9.36 -5.75
CA ALA A 97 6.74 10.30 -5.82
C ALA A 97 5.45 9.61 -6.29
N ALA A 98 5.55 8.69 -7.24
CA ALA A 98 4.39 7.90 -7.71
C ALA A 98 3.86 6.98 -6.61
N LEU A 99 4.75 6.33 -5.85
CA LEU A 99 4.37 5.50 -4.70
C LEU A 99 3.65 6.32 -3.62
N VAL A 100 4.21 7.48 -3.26
CA VAL A 100 3.57 8.39 -2.28
C VAL A 100 2.20 8.85 -2.78
N LEU A 101 2.09 9.25 -4.05
CA LEU A 101 0.82 9.69 -4.66
C LEU A 101 -0.21 8.54 -4.68
N TYR A 102 0.21 7.31 -4.98
CA TYR A 102 -0.62 6.11 -4.91
C TYR A 102 -1.20 5.91 -3.50
N ILE A 103 -0.37 5.91 -2.47
CA ILE A 103 -0.80 5.75 -1.07
C ILE A 103 -1.75 6.90 -0.66
N VAL A 104 -1.38 8.15 -0.97
CA VAL A 104 -2.19 9.33 -0.67
C VAL A 104 -3.55 9.25 -1.35
N SER A 105 -3.64 8.80 -2.61
CA SER A 105 -4.91 8.69 -3.33
C SER A 105 -5.87 7.69 -2.66
N ILE A 106 -5.35 6.55 -2.20
CA ILE A 106 -6.12 5.53 -1.48
C ILE A 106 -6.65 6.08 -0.15
N MET A 107 -5.76 6.68 0.63
CA MET A 107 -6.12 7.26 1.92
C MET A 107 -7.12 8.40 1.78
N ALA A 108 -6.92 9.28 0.78
CA ALA A 108 -7.82 10.39 0.50
C ALA A 108 -9.21 9.89 0.11
N ALA A 109 -9.32 8.87 -0.74
CA ALA A 109 -10.61 8.30 -1.12
C ALA A 109 -11.40 7.81 0.09
N ALA A 110 -10.76 7.13 1.04
CA ALA A 110 -11.37 6.64 2.26
C ALA A 110 -11.76 7.80 3.21
N ILE A 111 -10.81 8.68 3.53
CA ILE A 111 -10.99 9.76 4.51
C ILE A 111 -12.04 10.77 4.02
N ILE A 112 -11.96 11.22 2.77
CA ILE A 112 -12.89 12.20 2.20
C ILE A 112 -14.31 11.62 2.14
N SER A 113 -14.46 10.33 1.85
CA SER A 113 -15.76 9.65 1.88
C SER A 113 -16.41 9.69 3.28
N ILE A 114 -15.62 9.42 4.32
CA ILE A 114 -16.08 9.45 5.71
C ILE A 114 -16.39 10.89 6.14
N LEU A 115 -15.52 11.84 5.81
CA LEU A 115 -15.72 13.26 6.10
C LEU A 115 -16.99 13.82 5.44
N TYR A 116 -17.22 13.48 4.17
CA TYR A 116 -18.43 13.88 3.47
C TYR A 116 -19.68 13.37 4.19
N SER A 117 -19.69 12.10 4.56
CA SER A 117 -20.79 11.49 5.31
C SER A 117 -21.04 12.17 6.66
N TYR A 118 -19.97 12.52 7.38
CA TYR A 118 -20.06 13.24 8.65
C TYR A 118 -20.61 14.67 8.47
N LEU A 119 -20.14 15.39 7.44
CA LEU A 119 -20.61 16.74 7.15
C LEU A 119 -22.10 16.74 6.75
N PHE A 120 -22.52 15.74 5.97
CA PHE A 120 -23.92 15.56 5.62
C PHE A 120 -24.79 15.33 6.87
N TYR A 121 -24.35 14.43 7.76
CA TYR A 121 -25.01 14.19 9.03
C TYR A 121 -25.09 15.47 9.89
N LYS A 122 -23.98 16.22 10.00
CA LYS A 122 -23.96 17.47 10.77
C LYS A 122 -24.90 18.53 10.21
N LYS A 123 -25.01 18.63 8.88
CA LYS A 123 -25.95 19.53 8.21
C LYS A 123 -27.40 19.18 8.53
N LYS A 124 -27.78 17.91 8.52
CA LYS A 124 -29.13 17.45 8.85
C LYS A 124 -29.53 17.79 10.30
N ILE A 125 -28.63 17.60 11.26
CA ILE A 125 -28.90 18.01 12.64
C ILE A 125 -29.10 19.52 12.76
N ALA A 126 -28.31 20.33 12.04
CA ALA A 126 -28.41 21.77 12.07
C ALA A 126 -29.76 22.28 11.49
N THR A 127 -30.41 21.52 10.60
CA THR A 127 -31.74 21.81 10.05
C THR A 127 -32.88 21.33 10.95
N GLY A 128 -32.58 20.79 12.14
CA GLY A 128 -33.58 20.39 13.13
C GLY A 128 -34.14 18.98 13.00
N GLU A 129 -33.58 18.15 12.11
CA GLU A 129 -33.92 16.74 12.01
C GLU A 129 -33.44 15.96 13.25
N LYS A 130 -34.37 15.34 13.96
CA LYS A 130 -34.07 14.47 15.13
C LYS A 130 -33.64 13.09 14.63
N LEU A 131 -32.38 12.93 14.24
CA LEU A 131 -31.80 11.63 13.97
C LEU A 131 -31.56 10.92 15.31
N LYS A 132 -32.34 9.87 15.59
CA LYS A 132 -32.12 9.00 16.77
C LYS A 132 -30.95 8.08 16.48
N ILE A 133 -29.73 8.54 16.69
CA ILE A 133 -28.55 7.68 16.56
C ILE A 133 -28.47 6.78 17.79
N GLN A 134 -28.80 5.53 17.63
CA GLN A 134 -28.73 4.53 18.67
C GLN A 134 -27.32 3.90 18.68
N TYR A 135 -26.51 4.32 19.62
CA TYR A 135 -25.16 3.77 19.80
C TYR A 135 -25.20 2.43 20.53
N ASN A 136 -24.58 1.43 19.97
CA ASN A 136 -24.05 0.35 20.79
C ASN A 136 -22.60 0.74 21.19
N LYS A 137 -22.44 1.28 22.40
CA LYS A 137 -21.12 1.71 22.91
C LYS A 137 -20.07 0.60 22.86
N LYS A 138 -20.47 -0.67 23.07
CA LYS A 138 -19.57 -1.82 22.99
C LYS A 138 -19.06 -2.04 21.57
N THR A 139 -19.93 -1.97 20.56
CA THR A 139 -19.53 -2.17 19.15
C THR A 139 -18.59 -1.08 18.68
N ILE A 140 -18.84 0.19 19.06
CA ILE A 140 -17.94 1.30 18.70
C ILE A 140 -16.59 1.14 19.40
N GLY A 141 -16.58 0.80 20.68
CA GLY A 141 -15.36 0.56 21.43
C GLY A 141 -14.51 -0.56 20.80
N VAL A 142 -15.12 -1.70 20.49
CA VAL A 142 -14.43 -2.84 19.88
C VAL A 142 -13.90 -2.50 18.50
N SER A 143 -14.71 -1.86 17.64
CA SER A 143 -14.24 -1.48 16.29
C SER A 143 -13.13 -0.43 16.34
N GLY A 144 -13.20 0.54 17.25
CA GLY A 144 -12.16 1.53 17.49
C GLY A 144 -10.85 0.89 17.94
N ILE A 145 -10.90 -0.04 18.88
CA ILE A 145 -9.74 -0.79 19.37
C ILE A 145 -9.10 -1.59 18.22
N ILE A 146 -9.90 -2.33 17.44
CA ILE A 146 -9.38 -3.10 16.29
C ILE A 146 -8.70 -2.17 15.29
N THR A 147 -9.29 -1.02 14.96
CA THR A 147 -8.69 -0.06 14.04
C THR A 147 -7.36 0.47 14.57
N ILE A 148 -7.30 0.84 15.85
CA ILE A 148 -6.05 1.31 16.48
C ILE A 148 -4.98 0.22 16.46
N LEU A 149 -5.34 -1.01 16.82
CA LEU A 149 -4.40 -2.14 16.79
C LEU A 149 -3.89 -2.43 15.38
N THR A 150 -4.75 -2.31 14.35
CA THR A 150 -4.34 -2.48 12.95
C THR A 150 -3.36 -1.40 12.51
N ILE A 151 -3.60 -0.14 12.92
CA ILE A 151 -2.69 0.97 12.63
C ILE A 151 -1.35 0.78 13.34
N ILE A 152 -1.38 0.43 14.63
CA ILE A 152 -0.15 0.15 15.41
C ILE A 152 0.63 -1.00 14.79
N PHE A 153 -0.05 -2.08 14.41
CA PHE A 153 0.58 -3.21 13.73
C PHE A 153 1.18 -2.80 12.38
N GLY A 154 0.47 -2.01 11.57
CA GLY A 154 0.99 -1.49 10.31
C GLY A 154 2.22 -0.60 10.48
N ILE A 155 2.21 0.31 11.47
CA ILE A 155 3.38 1.13 11.80
C ILE A 155 4.53 0.24 12.29
N TRP A 156 4.25 -0.71 13.17
CA TRP A 156 5.26 -1.62 13.70
C TRP A 156 5.96 -2.42 12.58
N THR A 157 5.20 -2.91 11.57
CA THR A 157 5.78 -3.65 10.43
C THR A 157 6.75 -2.81 9.60
N LEU A 158 6.60 -1.48 9.56
CA LEU A 158 7.52 -0.57 8.83
C LEU A 158 8.91 -0.48 9.50
N PHE A 159 9.02 -0.87 10.77
CA PHE A 159 10.26 -0.81 11.55
C PHE A 159 10.77 -2.20 11.96
N LEU A 160 10.13 -3.28 11.47
CA LEU A 160 10.58 -4.64 11.70
C LEU A 160 11.95 -4.86 11.06
N GLY A 161 12.77 -5.63 11.77
CA GLY A 161 14.07 -6.09 11.32
C GLY A 161 15.20 -5.57 12.20
N SER A 162 16.18 -6.42 12.39
CA SER A 162 17.48 -6.09 12.93
C SER A 162 18.53 -6.83 12.12
N ILE A 163 19.72 -6.27 12.05
CA ILE A 163 20.89 -6.92 11.46
C ILE A 163 21.94 -6.92 12.56
N GLU A 164 22.42 -8.10 12.90
CA GLU A 164 23.50 -8.30 13.86
C GLU A 164 24.62 -9.08 13.19
N ILE A 165 25.87 -8.72 13.46
CA ILE A 165 27.03 -9.42 12.93
C ILE A 165 27.70 -10.11 14.11
N ARG A 166 27.80 -11.44 14.03
CA ARG A 166 28.49 -12.26 14.99
C ARG A 166 29.81 -12.72 14.41
N PHE A 167 30.91 -12.38 15.03
CA PHE A 167 32.24 -12.76 14.62
C PHE A 167 32.69 -14.00 15.44
N GLU A 168 33.17 -15.01 14.71
CA GLU A 168 33.78 -16.22 15.27
C GLU A 168 35.24 -16.35 14.81
N ASP A 169 35.96 -17.39 15.26
CA ASP A 169 37.40 -17.52 14.96
C ASP A 169 37.72 -17.78 13.48
N LYS A 170 36.79 -18.36 12.74
CA LYS A 170 36.99 -18.77 11.34
C LYS A 170 36.04 -18.10 10.34
N ASP A 171 34.94 -17.59 10.84
CA ASP A 171 33.86 -17.00 10.01
C ASP A 171 33.20 -15.86 10.74
N PHE A 172 32.33 -15.16 10.03
CA PHE A 172 31.33 -14.28 10.63
C PHE A 172 29.95 -14.57 10.04
N THR A 173 28.93 -14.45 10.87
CA THR A 173 27.53 -14.63 10.47
C THR A 173 26.78 -13.30 10.57
N ILE A 174 26.10 -12.93 9.50
CA ILE A 174 25.15 -11.83 9.47
C ILE A 174 23.78 -12.40 9.78
N GLU A 175 23.29 -12.16 11.00
CA GLU A 175 21.96 -12.54 11.43
C GLU A 175 20.96 -11.46 11.04
N ALA A 176 19.95 -11.80 10.23
CA ALA A 176 18.99 -10.85 9.70
C ALA A 176 17.55 -11.24 10.06
N GLN A 177 16.94 -10.50 10.97
CA GLN A 177 15.55 -10.74 11.33
C GLN A 177 14.62 -10.48 10.13
N GLY A 178 13.98 -11.54 9.63
CA GLY A 178 13.06 -11.50 8.51
C GLY A 178 13.69 -11.88 7.17
N TRP A 179 14.98 -12.21 7.15
CA TRP A 179 15.73 -12.77 6.02
C TRP A 179 16.59 -13.93 6.48
N SER A 180 17.17 -14.68 5.54
CA SER A 180 18.10 -15.77 5.87
C SER A 180 19.41 -15.22 6.41
N ASP A 181 19.94 -15.88 7.44
CA ASP A 181 21.29 -15.61 7.92
C ASP A 181 22.32 -16.00 6.86
N TYR A 182 23.43 -15.30 6.84
CA TYR A 182 24.51 -15.53 5.88
C TYR A 182 25.85 -15.62 6.62
N THR A 183 26.49 -16.79 6.51
CA THR A 183 27.80 -17.04 7.11
C THR A 183 28.89 -16.95 6.04
N VAL A 184 29.96 -16.25 6.33
CA VAL A 184 31.13 -16.07 5.45
C VAL A 184 32.36 -16.58 6.17
N ASP A 185 33.01 -17.60 5.60
CA ASP A 185 34.32 -18.09 6.05
C ASP A 185 35.42 -17.07 5.64
N TYR A 186 36.28 -16.68 6.56
CA TYR A 186 37.38 -15.76 6.29
C TYR A 186 38.30 -16.25 5.16
N ALA A 187 38.45 -17.59 4.99
CA ALA A 187 39.24 -18.17 3.91
C ALA A 187 38.61 -17.96 2.51
N GLN A 188 37.34 -17.59 2.42
CA GLN A 188 36.63 -17.33 1.14
C GLN A 188 36.62 -15.86 0.74
N ILE A 189 37.21 -14.98 1.57
CA ILE A 189 37.24 -13.55 1.32
C ILE A 189 38.44 -13.21 0.45
N ASP A 190 38.21 -12.84 -0.79
CA ASP A 190 39.27 -12.40 -1.71
C ASP A 190 39.71 -10.96 -1.43
N SER A 191 38.77 -10.08 -1.13
CA SER A 191 39.05 -8.67 -0.86
C SER A 191 37.95 -8.01 -0.04
N ILE A 192 38.32 -6.99 0.74
CA ILE A 192 37.40 -6.13 1.47
C ILE A 192 37.64 -4.69 1.02
N SER A 193 36.59 -4.00 0.61
CA SER A 193 36.66 -2.58 0.27
C SER A 193 35.57 -1.81 1.00
N TYR A 194 35.89 -0.59 1.39
CA TYR A 194 34.91 0.35 1.95
C TYR A 194 34.62 1.45 0.92
N GLU A 195 33.33 1.64 0.62
CA GLU A 195 32.89 2.72 -0.25
C GLU A 195 31.90 3.62 0.49
N GLU A 196 32.24 4.90 0.59
CA GLU A 196 31.33 5.92 1.10
C GLU A 196 30.29 6.26 0.03
N ASN A 197 28.98 6.23 0.39
CA ASN A 197 27.86 6.52 -0.52
C ASN A 197 27.70 5.58 -1.73
N SER A 198 27.99 4.32 -1.58
CA SER A 198 27.90 3.32 -2.66
C SER A 198 26.55 3.23 -3.38
N SER A 199 25.45 3.64 -2.71
CA SER A 199 24.08 3.55 -3.25
C SER A 199 23.67 4.72 -4.16
N GLN A 200 24.39 5.83 -4.17
CA GLN A 200 23.99 7.03 -4.94
C GLN A 200 24.27 6.99 -6.44
N ASN A 201 25.18 6.13 -6.90
CA ASN A 201 25.62 6.08 -8.29
C ASN A 201 25.33 4.76 -9.01
N ARG A 202 24.50 3.88 -8.46
CA ARG A 202 24.27 2.54 -9.00
C ARG A 202 22.79 2.27 -9.21
N ASN A 203 22.44 1.73 -10.37
CA ASN A 203 21.13 1.17 -10.65
C ASN A 203 20.97 -0.17 -9.92
N ASP A 204 20.94 -0.14 -8.59
CA ASP A 204 20.72 -1.33 -7.77
C ASP A 204 19.25 -1.70 -7.83
N TYR A 205 18.91 -2.87 -8.34
CA TYR A 205 17.57 -3.40 -8.22
C TYR A 205 17.57 -4.72 -7.45
N ARG A 206 16.61 -4.84 -6.56
CA ARG A 206 16.44 -6.02 -5.72
C ARG A 206 15.70 -7.09 -6.50
N THR A 207 16.33 -8.26 -6.63
CA THR A 207 15.73 -9.43 -7.30
C THR A 207 14.89 -10.27 -6.36
N ASN A 208 15.27 -10.30 -5.07
CA ASN A 208 14.50 -10.96 -4.01
C ASN A 208 14.95 -10.42 -2.64
N GLY A 209 14.04 -10.22 -1.70
CA GLY A 209 14.45 -9.78 -0.37
C GLY A 209 13.39 -9.02 0.41
N LEU A 210 13.76 -8.58 1.60
CA LEU A 210 12.95 -7.77 2.49
C LEU A 210 13.37 -6.30 2.40
N GLY A 211 12.40 -5.40 2.34
CA GLY A 211 12.65 -3.96 2.44
C GLY A 211 11.54 -3.25 3.18
N ASN A 212 11.94 -2.33 4.06
CA ASN A 212 11.06 -1.41 4.76
C ASN A 212 11.74 -0.04 4.86
N LEU A 213 11.23 0.85 5.72
CA LEU A 213 11.78 2.20 5.89
C LEU A 213 13.19 2.21 6.50
N ARG A 214 13.63 1.12 7.11
CA ARG A 214 14.87 1.05 7.88
C ARG A 214 15.94 0.18 7.21
N TYR A 215 15.53 -0.92 6.57
CA TYR A 215 16.43 -1.91 6.00
C TYR A 215 16.03 -2.28 4.58
N ALA A 216 17.03 -2.60 3.77
CA ALA A 216 16.86 -3.20 2.46
C ALA A 216 17.87 -4.34 2.33
N MET A 217 17.41 -5.57 2.54
CA MET A 217 18.25 -6.77 2.55
C MET A 217 17.74 -7.81 1.55
N GLY A 218 18.64 -8.62 1.03
CA GLY A 218 18.32 -9.69 0.07
C GLY A 218 19.29 -9.75 -1.10
N ASN A 219 18.80 -10.35 -2.20
CA ASN A 219 19.55 -10.47 -3.45
C ASN A 219 19.32 -9.21 -4.30
N PHE A 220 20.41 -8.62 -4.75
CA PHE A 220 20.43 -7.44 -5.59
C PHE A 220 21.23 -7.71 -6.85
N ARG A 221 21.01 -6.91 -7.88
CA ARG A 221 21.80 -6.89 -9.12
C ARG A 221 22.09 -5.45 -9.49
N ASN A 222 23.32 -5.20 -9.96
CA ASN A 222 23.67 -3.95 -10.61
C ASN A 222 24.66 -4.17 -11.75
N ASP A 223 24.96 -3.10 -12.50
CA ASP A 223 25.82 -3.15 -13.67
C ASP A 223 27.32 -3.29 -13.31
N VAL A 224 27.69 -3.05 -12.05
CA VAL A 224 29.09 -3.05 -11.59
C VAL A 224 29.49 -4.41 -11.01
N TYR A 225 28.63 -4.99 -10.15
CA TYR A 225 28.95 -6.21 -9.41
C TYR A 225 28.18 -7.44 -9.92
N GLY A 226 27.23 -7.26 -10.84
CA GLY A 226 26.31 -8.33 -11.22
C GLY A 226 25.34 -8.67 -10.08
N ASP A 227 25.17 -9.96 -9.82
CA ASP A 227 24.35 -10.45 -8.70
C ASP A 227 25.13 -10.42 -7.39
N TYR A 228 24.54 -9.87 -6.34
CA TYR A 228 25.15 -9.79 -5.01
C TYR A 228 24.11 -9.85 -3.90
N ILE A 229 24.55 -10.17 -2.68
CA ILE A 229 23.71 -10.17 -1.48
C ILE A 229 23.98 -8.88 -0.71
N ARG A 230 22.93 -8.25 -0.22
CA ARG A 230 22.97 -7.06 0.62
C ARG A 230 22.23 -7.29 1.92
N TYR A 231 22.83 -6.82 2.99
CA TYR A 231 22.26 -6.80 4.34
C TYR A 231 22.23 -5.40 4.93
#